data_52e373de8449e5001ad760a8a88be942
#
_entry.id   52e373de8449e5001ad760a8a88be942
#
_cell.length_a   1.000
_cell.length_b   1.000
_cell.length_c   1.000
_cell.angle_alpha   90.00
_cell.angle_beta   90.00
_cell.angle_gamma   90.00
#
_symmetry.space_group_name_H-M   'P 1'
#
loop_
_entity.id
_entity.type
_entity.pdbx_description
1 polymer ?
#
loop_
_entity_poly.entity_id
_entity_poly.type
_entity_poly.pdbx_seq_one_letter_code
_entity_poly.pdbx_strand_id
1 'polypeptide(L)'
;MAALADAHLQEQIDKAYQKSKKTTNVKLMVGFNRRFAPHIIKMKDLLANHLSPKSILMTVNAGAIPAEHWVHDAQVGGGRIIGEGCHFIDLMRHLVGHKIVDFKATKMGNAPGVDVTQDKVSITLSFADGSFGTILYLANGGSLFPKERIEVFCD
;
A
#
# COMPACT_ATOMS: atom_id res chain seq x y z
N MET A 1 -3.32 4.19 -20.11
CA MET A 1 -2.87 5.60 -20.21
C MET A 1 -2.49 6.19 -18.86
N ALA A 2 -3.23 5.96 -17.75
CA ALA A 2 -2.84 6.46 -16.42
C ALA A 2 -1.43 6.00 -15.98
N ALA A 3 -1.09 4.72 -16.12
CA ALA A 3 0.22 4.20 -15.74
C ALA A 3 1.42 4.84 -16.49
N LEU A 4 1.21 5.33 -17.70
CA LEU A 4 2.25 6.05 -18.47
C LEU A 4 2.39 7.50 -17.99
N ALA A 5 1.28 8.14 -17.59
CA ALA A 5 1.31 9.47 -16.99
C ALA A 5 2.03 9.45 -15.62
N ASP A 6 1.78 8.42 -14.81
CA ASP A 6 2.43 8.23 -13.52
C ASP A 6 3.94 7.98 -13.65
N ALA A 7 4.36 7.18 -14.63
CA ALA A 7 5.79 6.95 -14.91
C ALA A 7 6.49 8.24 -15.38
N HIS A 8 5.83 9.06 -16.19
CA HIS A 8 6.38 10.33 -16.65
C HIS A 8 6.50 11.35 -15.51
N LEU A 9 5.50 11.42 -14.63
CA LEU A 9 5.53 12.28 -13.44
C LEU A 9 6.65 11.85 -12.49
N GLN A 10 6.80 10.53 -12.27
CA GLN A 10 7.89 10.00 -11.45
C GLN A 10 9.26 10.39 -12.01
N GLU A 11 9.45 10.28 -13.32
CA GLU A 11 10.68 10.69 -14.00
C GLU A 11 10.96 12.19 -13.86
N GLN A 12 9.93 13.04 -13.93
CA GLN A 12 10.05 14.48 -13.71
C GLN A 12 10.45 14.81 -12.27
N ILE A 13 9.86 14.14 -11.29
CA ILE A 13 10.19 14.28 -9.87
C ILE A 13 11.64 13.89 -9.64
N ASP A 14 12.07 12.74 -10.17
CA ASP A 14 13.44 12.26 -10.02
C ASP A 14 14.45 13.22 -10.66
N LYS A 15 14.17 13.74 -11.86
CA LYS A 15 15.01 14.75 -12.53
C LYS A 15 15.11 16.05 -11.72
N ALA A 16 13.99 16.54 -11.19
CA ALA A 16 13.96 17.74 -10.37
C ALA A 16 14.75 17.53 -9.07
N TYR A 17 14.60 16.38 -8.41
CA TYR A 17 15.34 16.01 -7.21
C TYR A 17 16.85 15.93 -7.48
N GLN A 18 17.28 15.24 -8.54
CA GLN A 18 18.69 15.13 -8.89
C GLN A 18 19.31 16.49 -9.22
N LYS A 19 18.56 17.38 -9.86
CA LYS A 19 19.00 18.76 -10.13
C LYS A 19 19.17 19.54 -8.83
N SER A 20 18.20 19.50 -7.93
CA SER A 20 18.23 20.18 -6.63
C SER A 20 19.40 19.69 -5.75
N LYS A 21 19.65 18.38 -5.74
CA LYS A 21 20.69 17.75 -4.95
C LYS A 21 22.10 18.25 -5.33
N LYS A 22 22.31 18.70 -6.58
CA LYS A 22 23.59 19.26 -7.05
C LYS A 22 23.86 20.66 -6.52
N THR A 23 22.82 21.42 -6.19
CA THR A 23 22.92 22.83 -5.81
C THR A 23 22.63 23.08 -4.33
N THR A 24 21.90 22.19 -3.68
CA THR A 24 21.45 22.33 -2.30
C THR A 24 21.38 20.95 -1.62
N ASN A 25 21.50 20.92 -0.29
CA ASN A 25 21.35 19.67 0.48
C ASN A 25 19.87 19.34 0.71
N VAL A 26 19.06 19.30 -0.36
CA VAL A 26 17.64 19.00 -0.31
C VAL A 26 17.43 17.51 -0.03
N LYS A 27 16.51 17.20 0.89
CA LYS A 27 16.05 15.86 1.20
C LYS A 27 14.62 15.70 0.73
N LEU A 28 14.35 14.67 -0.07
CA LEU A 28 13.02 14.23 -0.42
C LEU A 28 12.63 13.08 0.51
N MET A 29 11.51 13.22 1.21
CA MET A 29 10.96 12.18 2.08
C MET A 29 9.53 11.85 1.66
N VAL A 30 9.27 10.57 1.45
CA VAL A 30 7.91 10.05 1.26
C VAL A 30 7.36 9.62 2.62
N GLY A 31 6.19 10.12 2.98
CA GLY A 31 5.61 10.01 4.33
C GLY A 31 4.96 8.66 4.65
N PHE A 32 5.65 7.54 4.45
CA PHE A 32 5.16 6.21 4.87
C PHE A 32 5.23 6.04 6.39
N ASN A 33 4.33 6.71 7.09
CA ASN A 33 4.33 6.84 8.56
C ASN A 33 3.99 5.56 9.32
N ARG A 34 3.30 4.58 8.71
CA ARG A 34 2.91 3.33 9.37
C ARG A 34 4.09 2.52 9.89
N ARG A 35 5.26 2.62 9.27
CA ARG A 35 6.50 1.98 9.74
C ARG A 35 6.86 2.36 11.18
N PHE A 36 6.47 3.56 11.63
CA PHE A 36 6.81 4.14 12.93
C PHE A 36 5.70 3.96 13.98
N ALA A 37 4.61 3.29 13.64
CA ALA A 37 3.58 2.97 14.60
C ALA A 37 4.14 2.04 15.69
N PRO A 38 3.85 2.25 16.99
CA PRO A 38 4.43 1.46 18.09
C PRO A 38 4.24 -0.05 17.93
N HIS A 39 3.06 -0.47 17.44
CA HIS A 39 2.79 -1.89 17.18
C HIS A 39 3.67 -2.47 16.07
N ILE A 40 3.94 -1.68 15.03
CA ILE A 40 4.80 -2.11 13.90
C ILE A 40 6.26 -2.20 14.33
N ILE A 41 6.72 -1.24 15.12
CA ILE A 41 8.07 -1.29 15.71
C ILE A 41 8.20 -2.58 16.53
N LYS A 42 7.22 -2.87 17.39
CA LYS A 42 7.23 -4.09 18.20
C LYS A 42 7.19 -5.36 17.35
N MET A 43 6.35 -5.40 16.30
CA MET A 43 6.34 -6.53 15.36
C MET A 43 7.71 -6.72 14.71
N LYS A 44 8.33 -5.64 14.26
CA LYS A 44 9.65 -5.69 13.62
C LYS A 44 10.72 -6.23 14.57
N ASP A 45 10.69 -5.82 15.83
CA ASP A 45 11.59 -6.33 16.87
C ASP A 45 11.40 -7.84 17.09
N LEU A 46 10.16 -8.30 17.18
CA LEU A 46 9.84 -9.72 17.33
C LEU A 46 10.30 -10.56 16.13
N LEU A 47 10.25 -9.98 14.92
CA LEU A 47 10.66 -10.63 13.68
C LEU A 47 12.17 -10.57 13.42
N ALA A 48 12.94 -9.81 14.20
CA ALA A 48 14.34 -9.51 13.91
C ALA A 48 15.23 -10.75 13.78
N ASN A 49 14.93 -11.81 14.54
CA ASN A 49 15.71 -13.06 14.56
C ASN A 49 15.10 -14.18 13.69
N HIS A 50 13.96 -13.91 13.02
CA HIS A 50 13.29 -14.88 12.15
C HIS A 50 13.74 -14.62 10.70
N LEU A 51 14.71 -15.41 10.24
CA LEU A 51 15.30 -15.27 8.90
C LEU A 51 14.52 -16.03 7.82
N SER A 52 13.62 -16.94 8.22
CA SER A 52 12.76 -17.70 7.31
C SER A 52 11.78 -16.81 6.55
N PRO A 53 11.32 -17.24 5.36
CA PRO A 53 10.23 -16.60 4.64
C PRO A 53 8.98 -16.46 5.49
N LYS A 54 8.25 -15.37 5.30
CA LYS A 54 7.06 -14.99 6.07
C LYS A 54 5.83 -15.02 5.21
N SER A 55 4.70 -15.41 5.79
CA SER A 55 3.37 -15.21 5.21
C SER A 55 2.66 -14.07 5.95
N ILE A 56 2.12 -13.10 5.20
CA ILE A 56 1.51 -11.90 5.81
C ILE A 56 0.08 -11.72 5.30
N LEU A 57 -0.85 -11.49 6.21
CA LEU A 57 -2.21 -11.08 5.88
C LEU A 57 -2.48 -9.70 6.49
N MET A 58 -2.89 -8.75 5.65
CA MET A 58 -3.35 -7.43 6.07
C MET A 58 -4.78 -7.21 5.64
N THR A 59 -5.66 -6.89 6.59
CA THR A 59 -7.02 -6.47 6.30
C THR A 59 -7.16 -4.99 6.65
N VAL A 60 -7.61 -4.21 5.68
CA VAL A 60 -7.86 -2.78 5.79
C VAL A 60 -9.34 -2.54 5.58
N ASN A 61 -10.07 -2.29 6.66
CA ASN A 61 -11.47 -1.90 6.65
C ASN A 61 -11.56 -0.38 6.52
N ALA A 62 -11.44 0.11 5.29
CA ALA A 62 -11.27 1.53 5.00
C ALA A 62 -12.56 2.36 5.18
N GLY A 63 -13.72 1.69 5.22
CA GLY A 63 -15.05 2.33 5.21
C GLY A 63 -15.41 2.95 3.86
N ALA A 64 -16.69 3.09 3.58
CA ALA A 64 -17.19 3.67 2.35
C ALA A 64 -16.96 5.19 2.31
N ILE A 65 -16.66 5.70 1.12
CA ILE A 65 -16.63 7.14 0.79
C ILE A 65 -17.60 7.36 -0.37
N PRO A 66 -18.43 8.44 -0.37
CA PRO A 66 -19.34 8.75 -1.46
C PRO A 66 -18.63 8.79 -2.82
N ALA A 67 -19.32 8.36 -3.88
CA ALA A 67 -18.73 8.25 -5.22
C ALA A 67 -18.25 9.60 -5.77
N GLU A 68 -18.91 10.70 -5.38
CA GLU A 68 -18.62 12.08 -5.80
C GLU A 68 -17.40 12.68 -5.08
N HIS A 69 -16.83 11.98 -4.09
CA HIS A 69 -15.71 12.50 -3.33
C HIS A 69 -14.47 12.58 -4.23
N TRP A 70 -13.73 13.70 -4.13
CA TRP A 70 -12.57 14.01 -4.96
C TRP A 70 -11.52 12.88 -5.05
N VAL A 71 -11.43 12.04 -4.02
CA VAL A 71 -10.47 10.91 -3.96
C VAL A 71 -10.73 9.89 -5.09
N HIS A 72 -11.98 9.78 -5.57
CA HIS A 72 -12.36 8.88 -6.66
C HIS A 72 -12.15 9.49 -8.05
N ASP A 73 -11.92 10.80 -8.14
CA ASP A 73 -11.59 11.47 -9.39
C ASP A 73 -10.19 11.02 -9.87
N ALA A 74 -10.16 10.44 -11.07
CA ALA A 74 -8.91 9.89 -11.63
C ALA A 74 -7.84 10.95 -11.92
N GLN A 75 -8.24 12.23 -12.10
CA GLN A 75 -7.32 13.33 -12.40
C GLN A 75 -6.83 14.05 -11.14
N VAL A 76 -7.59 13.98 -10.04
CA VAL A 76 -7.32 14.70 -8.80
C VAL A 76 -6.79 13.76 -7.72
N GLY A 77 -7.59 12.75 -7.34
CA GLY A 77 -7.26 11.82 -6.25
C GLY A 77 -6.62 10.52 -6.71
N GLY A 78 -6.80 10.12 -7.95
CA GLY A 78 -6.26 8.89 -8.53
C GLY A 78 -6.85 7.59 -7.96
N GLY A 79 -7.79 7.68 -7.01
CA GLY A 79 -8.41 6.55 -6.31
C GLY A 79 -7.68 6.16 -5.02
N ARG A 80 -8.41 5.49 -4.15
CA ARG A 80 -7.94 5.14 -2.80
C ARG A 80 -6.78 4.16 -2.77
N ILE A 81 -6.66 3.30 -3.78
CA ILE A 81 -5.55 2.33 -3.82
C ILE A 81 -4.22 3.05 -4.06
N ILE A 82 -4.20 4.08 -4.91
CA ILE A 82 -3.01 4.92 -5.12
C ILE A 82 -2.73 5.76 -3.88
N GLY A 83 -3.74 6.45 -3.34
CA GLY A 83 -3.58 7.37 -2.22
C GLY A 83 -3.34 6.69 -0.86
N GLU A 84 -3.94 5.52 -0.63
CA GLU A 84 -3.90 4.84 0.68
C GLU A 84 -3.28 3.43 0.60
N GLY A 85 -3.60 2.65 -0.44
CA GLY A 85 -3.11 1.27 -0.58
C GLY A 85 -1.58 1.19 -0.60
N CYS A 86 -0.91 2.21 -1.15
CA CYS A 86 0.55 2.33 -1.18
C CYS A 86 1.18 2.26 0.22
N HIS A 87 0.51 2.77 1.26
CA HIS A 87 0.98 2.69 2.64
C HIS A 87 1.06 1.25 3.15
N PHE A 88 0.15 0.38 2.74
CA PHE A 88 0.10 -1.02 3.16
C PHE A 88 1.09 -1.88 2.36
N ILE A 89 1.29 -1.57 1.09
CA ILE A 89 2.34 -2.18 0.25
C ILE A 89 3.72 -1.87 0.85
N ASP A 90 3.96 -0.60 1.20
CA ASP A 90 5.18 -0.17 1.86
C ASP A 90 5.38 -0.85 3.22
N LEU A 91 4.31 -0.93 4.02
CA LEU A 91 4.36 -1.57 5.34
C LEU A 91 4.69 -3.06 5.23
N MET A 92 4.07 -3.78 4.30
CA MET A 92 4.36 -5.19 4.08
C MET A 92 5.83 -5.39 3.67
N ARG A 93 6.31 -4.59 2.73
CA ARG A 93 7.72 -4.60 2.33
C ARG A 93 8.67 -4.28 3.49
N HIS A 94 8.28 -3.36 4.38
CA HIS A 94 9.05 -3.03 5.58
C HIS A 94 9.12 -4.20 6.56
N LEU A 95 8.02 -4.90 6.80
CA LEU A 95 7.97 -6.06 7.70
C LEU A 95 8.77 -7.24 7.16
N VAL A 96 8.63 -7.56 5.88
CA VAL A 96 9.41 -8.61 5.20
C VAL A 96 10.90 -8.26 5.13
N GLY A 97 11.24 -7.04 4.76
CA GLY A 97 12.63 -6.58 4.63
C GLY A 97 13.27 -6.87 3.26
N HIS A 98 12.54 -7.47 2.32
CA HIS A 98 13.03 -7.85 1.00
C HIS A 98 12.30 -7.13 -0.13
N LYS A 99 12.82 -7.21 -1.36
CA LYS A 99 12.21 -6.60 -2.55
C LYS A 99 10.96 -7.36 -2.96
N ILE A 100 9.93 -6.65 -3.40
CA ILE A 100 8.80 -7.21 -4.12
C ILE A 100 9.29 -7.63 -5.50
N VAL A 101 9.02 -8.87 -5.91
CA VAL A 101 9.44 -9.45 -7.20
C VAL A 101 8.25 -9.73 -8.11
N ASP A 102 7.05 -9.90 -7.55
CA ASP A 102 5.82 -10.10 -8.30
C ASP A 102 4.61 -9.62 -7.53
N PHE A 103 3.51 -9.30 -8.24
CA PHE A 103 2.25 -8.92 -7.62
C PHE A 103 1.04 -9.33 -8.48
N LYS A 104 -0.07 -9.57 -7.81
CA LYS A 104 -1.38 -9.76 -8.43
C LYS A 104 -2.42 -8.91 -7.71
N ALA A 105 -3.19 -8.15 -8.45
CA ALA A 105 -4.30 -7.37 -7.91
C ALA A 105 -5.63 -7.82 -8.53
N THR A 106 -6.66 -7.94 -7.69
CA THR A 106 -8.02 -8.28 -8.10
C THR A 106 -8.98 -7.32 -7.45
N LYS A 107 -9.72 -6.57 -8.24
CA LYS A 107 -10.78 -5.67 -7.75
C LYS A 107 -12.13 -6.39 -7.74
N MET A 108 -13.05 -5.90 -6.90
CA MET A 108 -14.44 -6.32 -6.92
C MET A 108 -15.06 -6.03 -8.27
N GLY A 109 -15.88 -6.95 -8.77
CA GLY A 109 -16.68 -6.79 -9.99
C GLY A 109 -17.81 -5.78 -9.81
N ASN A 110 -18.32 -5.26 -10.93
CA ASN A 110 -19.49 -4.38 -10.91
C ASN A 110 -20.74 -5.15 -10.50
N ALA A 111 -21.57 -4.53 -9.67
CA ALA A 111 -22.85 -5.07 -9.24
C ALA A 111 -23.89 -3.94 -9.13
N PRO A 112 -25.19 -4.24 -9.34
CA PRO A 112 -26.26 -3.25 -9.11
C PRO A 112 -26.17 -2.69 -7.68
N GLY A 113 -26.31 -1.38 -7.53
CA GLY A 113 -26.28 -0.69 -6.23
C GLY A 113 -24.88 -0.55 -5.61
N VAL A 114 -23.82 -0.81 -6.37
CA VAL A 114 -22.42 -0.59 -5.95
C VAL A 114 -21.77 0.43 -6.89
N ASP A 115 -21.73 1.68 -6.46
CA ASP A 115 -21.22 2.80 -7.28
C ASP A 115 -19.68 2.80 -7.38
N VAL A 116 -18.99 2.41 -6.32
CA VAL A 116 -17.54 2.36 -6.28
C VAL A 116 -17.06 0.93 -6.03
N THR A 117 -16.30 0.37 -6.95
CA THR A 117 -15.73 -0.99 -6.84
C THR A 117 -14.21 -0.99 -6.74
N GLN A 118 -13.55 0.06 -7.21
CA GLN A 118 -12.09 0.17 -7.26
C GLN A 118 -11.41 0.33 -5.88
N ASP A 119 -12.18 0.57 -4.83
CA ASP A 119 -11.73 0.64 -3.45
C ASP A 119 -11.96 -0.66 -2.65
N LYS A 120 -12.26 -1.74 -3.35
CA LYS A 120 -12.43 -3.11 -2.81
C LYS A 120 -11.51 -4.04 -3.59
N VAL A 121 -10.29 -4.20 -3.09
CA VAL A 121 -9.19 -4.82 -3.83
C VAL A 121 -8.44 -5.81 -2.96
N SER A 122 -8.11 -6.96 -3.54
CA SER A 122 -7.09 -7.88 -3.01
C SER A 122 -5.79 -7.66 -3.77
N ILE A 123 -4.68 -7.47 -3.04
CA ILE A 123 -3.34 -7.31 -3.60
C ILE A 123 -2.46 -8.37 -2.96
N THR A 124 -1.97 -9.31 -3.76
CA THR A 124 -0.99 -10.31 -3.31
C THR A 124 0.39 -9.93 -3.83
N LEU A 125 1.38 -9.95 -2.93
CA LEU A 125 2.77 -9.60 -3.20
C LEU A 125 3.66 -10.82 -2.95
N SER A 126 4.65 -11.03 -3.83
CA SER A 126 5.71 -12.01 -3.64
C SER A 126 7.05 -11.30 -3.47
N PHE A 127 7.90 -11.83 -2.60
CA PHE A 127 9.18 -11.22 -2.23
C PHE A 127 10.37 -12.08 -2.60
N ALA A 128 11.54 -11.46 -2.72
CA ALA A 128 12.76 -12.09 -3.19
C ALA A 128 13.30 -13.21 -2.27
N ASP A 129 12.91 -13.22 -1.00
CA ASP A 129 13.28 -14.24 -0.01
C ASP A 129 12.30 -15.44 0.03
N GLY A 130 11.27 -15.46 -0.84
CA GLY A 130 10.22 -16.44 -0.83
C GLY A 130 9.03 -16.09 0.07
N SER A 131 9.08 -14.99 0.81
CA SER A 131 7.93 -14.47 1.54
C SER A 131 6.79 -14.06 0.59
N PHE A 132 5.56 -14.13 1.07
CA PHE A 132 4.41 -13.59 0.36
C PHE A 132 3.41 -12.96 1.33
N GLY A 133 2.52 -12.14 0.79
CA GLY A 133 1.44 -11.60 1.62
C GLY A 133 0.30 -11.04 0.80
N THR A 134 -0.87 -10.95 1.42
CA THR A 134 -2.08 -10.41 0.81
C THR A 134 -2.61 -9.24 1.62
N ILE A 135 -2.92 -8.17 0.91
CA ILE A 135 -3.60 -6.99 1.42
C ILE A 135 -5.05 -7.05 0.92
N LEU A 136 -6.00 -7.11 1.83
CA LEU A 136 -7.42 -6.93 1.55
C LEU A 136 -7.77 -5.48 1.89
N TYR A 137 -7.88 -4.62 0.87
CA TYR A 137 -8.34 -3.25 1.04
C TYR A 137 -9.84 -3.20 0.74
N LEU A 138 -10.65 -2.95 1.76
CA LEU A 138 -12.09 -3.15 1.73
C LEU A 138 -12.82 -1.90 2.22
N ALA A 139 -13.57 -1.25 1.32
CA ALA A 139 -14.40 -0.08 1.65
C ALA A 139 -15.83 -0.45 2.03
N ASN A 140 -16.19 -1.73 2.02
CA ASN A 140 -17.54 -2.25 2.30
C ASN A 140 -17.66 -2.97 3.65
N GLY A 141 -16.66 -2.87 4.51
CA GLY A 141 -16.70 -3.49 5.83
C GLY A 141 -17.54 -2.70 6.84
N GLY A 142 -18.12 -3.40 7.81
CA GLY A 142 -18.88 -2.79 8.90
C GLY A 142 -18.00 -2.05 9.90
N SER A 143 -18.55 -1.02 10.55
CA SER A 143 -17.82 -0.14 11.49
C SER A 143 -17.38 -0.85 12.78
N LEU A 144 -17.94 -2.00 13.10
CA LEU A 144 -17.55 -2.81 14.26
C LEU A 144 -16.31 -3.68 14.01
N PHE A 145 -15.92 -3.87 12.74
CA PHE A 145 -14.68 -4.57 12.42
C PHE A 145 -13.47 -3.62 12.58
N PRO A 146 -12.33 -4.09 13.10
CA PRO A 146 -11.13 -3.26 13.23
C PRO A 146 -10.73 -2.60 11.92
N LYS A 147 -10.30 -1.34 11.98
CA LYS A 147 -9.90 -0.59 10.79
C LYS A 147 -8.69 -1.23 10.08
N GLU A 148 -7.73 -1.69 10.85
CA GLU A 148 -6.52 -2.34 10.33
C GLU A 148 -6.21 -3.59 11.19
N ARG A 149 -5.92 -4.69 10.51
CA ARG A 149 -5.47 -5.93 11.15
C ARG A 149 -4.29 -6.50 10.34
N ILE A 150 -3.22 -6.83 11.03
CA ILE A 150 -1.99 -7.36 10.44
C ILE A 150 -1.61 -8.64 11.17
N GLU A 151 -1.41 -9.69 10.41
CA GLU A 151 -1.00 -11.01 10.91
C GLU A 151 0.27 -11.43 10.15
N VAL A 152 1.28 -11.88 10.90
CA VAL A 152 2.54 -12.39 10.34
C VAL A 152 2.73 -13.80 10.86
N PHE A 153 2.96 -14.72 9.95
CA PHE A 153 3.24 -16.12 10.20
C PHE A 153 4.69 -16.40 9.81
N CYS A 154 5.47 -16.88 10.74
CA CYS A 154 6.85 -17.32 10.58
C CYS A 154 7.17 -18.39 11.60
N ASP A 155 8.20 -19.20 11.35
CA ASP A 155 8.67 -20.27 12.25
C ASP A 155 9.37 -19.68 13.49
#